data_d0653e530e160e1bd82eefb535e0c56f
#
_entry.id   d0653e530e160e1bd82eefb535e0c56f
#
_cell.length_a   1.000
_cell.length_b   1.000
_cell.length_c   1.000
_cell.angle_alpha   90.00
_cell.angle_beta   90.00
_cell.angle_gamma   90.00
#
_symmetry.space_group_name_H-M   'P 1'
#
loop_
_entity.id
_entity.type
_entity.pdbx_description
1 polymer ?
#
loop_
_entity_poly.entity_id
_entity_poly.type
_entity_poly.pdbx_seq_one_letter_code
_entity_poly.pdbx_strand_id
1 'polypeptide(L)'
;MRDLGIESDRIGVQAEELSLSGKTPMFVAVDRALAGVIAISDSLKPGADMAVEGMKDIGLEVVILSGDNEHVATVVAEQLGIHRVFSGVLPEDKAKIVSCLQSEGKKVAMVGDGVNDAPALSQSDVGIAMGTGTDIAINSSDIVLMGGDVRRLPAIFQLSRATIKVIKQNLFWAFFYNVALVPVAAGALYPVFALLGGVPGGLGFFFGQYGFLNPVLAALAMAVSSFSVITNSLRLKRLKLGL
;
A
#
# COMPACT_ATOMS: atom_id res chain seq x y z
N MET A 1 -2.89 9.11 -40.81
CA MET A 1 -3.16 8.70 -42.20
C MET A 1 -4.12 9.66 -42.92
N ARG A 2 -5.30 9.96 -42.37
CA ARG A 2 -6.27 10.91 -42.96
C ARG A 2 -5.67 12.29 -43.28
N ASP A 3 -4.89 12.85 -42.34
CA ASP A 3 -4.25 14.17 -42.53
C ASP A 3 -3.16 14.17 -43.63
N LEU A 4 -2.66 12.98 -44.01
CA LEU A 4 -1.70 12.79 -45.10
C LEU A 4 -2.35 12.37 -46.45
N GLY A 5 -3.69 12.27 -46.48
CA GLY A 5 -4.45 11.84 -47.67
C GLY A 5 -4.21 10.38 -48.06
N ILE A 6 -3.83 9.53 -47.10
CA ILE A 6 -3.58 8.11 -47.36
C ILE A 6 -4.86 7.31 -47.03
N GLU A 7 -5.42 6.65 -48.06
CA GLU A 7 -6.57 5.78 -47.88
C GLU A 7 -6.20 4.53 -47.09
N SER A 8 -6.95 4.28 -45.98
CA SER A 8 -6.69 3.16 -45.08
C SER A 8 -7.78 2.08 -45.08
N ASP A 9 -8.80 2.23 -45.93
CA ASP A 9 -10.01 1.42 -45.90
C ASP A 9 -9.74 -0.08 -46.09
N ARG A 10 -8.75 -0.44 -46.92
CA ARG A 10 -8.40 -1.85 -47.16
C ARG A 10 -7.84 -2.60 -45.97
N ILE A 11 -7.18 -1.90 -45.06
CA ILE A 11 -6.55 -2.48 -43.86
C ILE A 11 -7.31 -2.05 -42.57
N GLY A 12 -8.32 -1.19 -42.70
CA GLY A 12 -9.13 -0.69 -41.60
C GLY A 12 -9.84 -1.81 -40.84
N VAL A 13 -10.43 -2.78 -41.56
CA VAL A 13 -11.08 -3.95 -40.96
C VAL A 13 -10.09 -4.80 -40.16
N GLN A 14 -8.90 -5.05 -40.71
CA GLN A 14 -7.86 -5.80 -39.99
C GLN A 14 -7.35 -5.04 -38.77
N ALA A 15 -7.23 -3.72 -38.83
CA ALA A 15 -6.85 -2.89 -37.71
C ALA A 15 -7.93 -2.92 -36.63
N GLU A 16 -9.20 -2.95 -36.99
CA GLU A 16 -10.32 -3.06 -36.07
C GLU A 16 -10.36 -4.43 -35.39
N GLU A 17 -10.16 -5.52 -36.11
CA GLU A 17 -10.02 -6.87 -35.53
C GLU A 17 -8.84 -6.96 -34.56
N LEU A 18 -7.70 -6.36 -34.91
CA LEU A 18 -6.54 -6.29 -34.01
C LEU A 18 -6.85 -5.48 -32.74
N SER A 19 -7.56 -4.36 -32.86
CA SER A 19 -8.01 -3.57 -31.70
C SER A 19 -8.98 -4.37 -30.83
N LEU A 20 -9.93 -5.09 -31.40
CA LEU A 20 -10.87 -5.95 -30.68
C LEU A 20 -10.16 -7.10 -29.94
N SER A 21 -8.99 -7.53 -30.46
CA SER A 21 -8.13 -8.53 -29.78
C SER A 21 -7.19 -7.95 -28.72
N GLY A 22 -7.38 -6.68 -28.32
CA GLY A 22 -6.56 -6.04 -27.29
C GLY A 22 -5.18 -5.58 -27.77
N LYS A 23 -5.00 -5.37 -29.08
CA LYS A 23 -3.75 -4.90 -29.67
C LYS A 23 -3.89 -3.48 -30.19
N THR A 24 -2.82 -2.69 -30.11
CA THR A 24 -2.78 -1.35 -30.68
C THR A 24 -2.27 -1.42 -32.13
N PRO A 25 -3.13 -1.17 -33.15
CA PRO A 25 -2.71 -1.19 -34.53
C PRO A 25 -1.97 0.10 -34.89
N MET A 26 -0.80 -0.02 -35.48
CA MET A 26 -0.02 1.07 -36.05
C MET A 26 0.05 0.92 -37.55
N PHE A 27 -0.46 1.91 -38.30
CA PHE A 27 -0.41 1.90 -39.77
C PHE A 27 0.97 2.34 -40.26
N VAL A 28 1.51 1.62 -41.23
CA VAL A 28 2.79 1.91 -41.87
C VAL A 28 2.54 2.34 -43.29
N ALA A 29 3.08 3.49 -43.66
CA ALA A 29 3.04 3.98 -45.06
C ALA A 29 4.47 4.18 -45.57
N VAL A 30 4.70 3.78 -46.81
CA VAL A 30 5.95 3.98 -47.54
C VAL A 30 5.62 4.75 -48.81
N ASP A 31 6.35 5.80 -49.13
CA ASP A 31 6.15 6.66 -50.29
C ASP A 31 4.68 7.13 -50.48
N ARG A 32 4.02 7.50 -49.36
CA ARG A 32 2.60 7.88 -49.32
C ARG A 32 1.62 6.78 -49.69
N ALA A 33 2.04 5.54 -49.81
CA ALA A 33 1.18 4.38 -50.00
C ALA A 33 1.11 3.56 -48.68
N LEU A 34 -0.09 3.10 -48.34
CA LEU A 34 -0.27 2.25 -47.16
C LEU A 34 0.39 0.90 -47.40
N ALA A 35 1.44 0.58 -46.62
CA ALA A 35 2.22 -0.65 -46.76
C ALA A 35 1.68 -1.78 -45.88
N GLY A 36 1.09 -1.44 -44.71
CA GLY A 36 0.55 -2.45 -43.81
C GLY A 36 0.16 -1.91 -42.43
N VAL A 37 -0.17 -2.83 -41.53
CA VAL A 37 -0.44 -2.56 -40.11
C VAL A 37 0.47 -3.41 -39.26
N ILE A 38 1.07 -2.82 -38.20
CA ILE A 38 1.82 -3.51 -37.17
C ILE A 38 0.94 -3.49 -35.93
N ALA A 39 0.70 -4.65 -35.32
CA ALA A 39 -0.01 -4.77 -34.09
C ALA A 39 0.99 -4.78 -32.93
N ILE A 40 0.87 -3.82 -32.02
CA ILE A 40 1.61 -3.80 -30.75
C ILE A 40 0.70 -4.31 -29.65
N SER A 41 1.18 -5.22 -28.85
CA SER A 41 0.50 -5.72 -27.67
C SER A 41 1.47 -5.70 -26.52
N ASP A 42 1.16 -4.92 -25.48
CA ASP A 42 1.88 -5.02 -24.24
C ASP A 42 1.41 -6.27 -23.49
N SER A 43 2.36 -7.10 -23.11
CA SER A 43 2.07 -8.25 -22.25
C SER A 43 1.91 -7.77 -20.81
N LEU A 44 0.97 -8.38 -20.09
CA LEU A 44 0.87 -8.20 -18.66
C LEU A 44 2.20 -8.52 -17.97
N LYS A 45 2.59 -7.71 -17.02
CA LYS A 45 3.77 -8.02 -16.19
C LYS A 45 3.57 -9.38 -15.51
N PRO A 46 4.58 -10.25 -15.49
CA PRO A 46 4.46 -11.58 -14.88
C PRO A 46 3.94 -11.50 -13.44
N GLY A 47 2.87 -12.25 -13.14
CA GLY A 47 2.24 -12.27 -11.83
C GLY A 47 1.32 -11.09 -11.51
N ALA A 48 0.90 -10.33 -12.52
CA ALA A 48 -0.08 -9.25 -12.34
C ALA A 48 -1.45 -9.79 -11.85
N ASP A 49 -1.85 -10.95 -12.32
CA ASP A 49 -3.03 -11.70 -11.88
C ASP A 49 -2.95 -12.03 -10.39
N MET A 50 -1.85 -12.63 -9.93
CA MET A 50 -1.62 -12.95 -8.51
C MET A 50 -1.59 -11.68 -7.65
N ALA A 51 -1.00 -10.60 -8.15
CA ALA A 51 -0.94 -9.33 -7.43
C ALA A 51 -2.34 -8.73 -7.24
N VAL A 52 -3.16 -8.73 -8.29
CA VAL A 52 -4.54 -8.22 -8.24
C VAL A 52 -5.39 -9.06 -7.30
N GLU A 53 -5.32 -10.39 -7.40
CA GLU A 53 -6.02 -11.31 -6.51
C GLU A 53 -5.62 -11.06 -5.05
N GLY A 54 -4.32 -11.03 -4.76
CA GLY A 54 -3.82 -10.77 -3.41
C GLY A 54 -4.20 -9.39 -2.85
N MET A 55 -4.36 -8.38 -3.69
CA MET A 55 -4.89 -7.07 -3.26
C MET A 55 -6.39 -7.14 -2.95
N LYS A 56 -7.17 -7.87 -3.75
CA LYS A 56 -8.61 -8.09 -3.49
C LYS A 56 -8.84 -8.87 -2.21
N ASP A 57 -8.04 -9.91 -1.94
CA ASP A 57 -8.13 -10.74 -0.73
C ASP A 57 -7.92 -9.94 0.55
N ILE A 58 -7.10 -8.91 0.51
CA ILE A 58 -6.91 -7.99 1.64
C ILE A 58 -7.94 -6.85 1.67
N GLY A 59 -8.96 -6.90 0.79
CA GLY A 59 -10.08 -5.97 0.77
C GLY A 59 -9.80 -4.63 0.09
N LEU A 60 -8.84 -4.58 -0.85
CA LEU A 60 -8.58 -3.41 -1.67
C LEU A 60 -9.41 -3.46 -2.96
N GLU A 61 -9.98 -2.34 -3.35
CA GLU A 61 -10.51 -2.13 -4.69
C GLU A 61 -9.35 -1.83 -5.64
N VAL A 62 -9.22 -2.59 -6.72
CA VAL A 62 -8.20 -2.37 -7.74
C VAL A 62 -8.82 -1.68 -8.92
N VAL A 63 -8.15 -0.61 -9.40
CA VAL A 63 -8.60 0.24 -10.50
C VAL A 63 -7.48 0.31 -11.53
N ILE A 64 -7.83 0.21 -12.80
CA ILE A 64 -6.90 0.46 -13.91
C ILE A 64 -7.00 1.91 -14.36
N LEU A 65 -5.83 2.54 -14.53
CA LEU A 65 -5.66 3.87 -15.06
C LEU A 65 -4.66 3.81 -16.23
N SER A 66 -5.17 3.79 -17.46
CA SER A 66 -4.36 3.58 -18.66
C SER A 66 -4.50 4.70 -19.68
N GLY A 67 -3.41 5.00 -20.38
CA GLY A 67 -3.42 5.85 -21.58
C GLY A 67 -3.86 5.11 -22.84
N ASP A 68 -4.00 3.79 -22.79
CA ASP A 68 -4.45 2.97 -23.91
C ASP A 68 -5.92 3.24 -24.26
N ASN A 69 -6.29 2.81 -25.47
CA ASN A 69 -7.69 2.88 -25.89
C ASN A 69 -8.58 1.97 -25.03
N GLU A 70 -9.89 2.25 -25.08
CA GLU A 70 -10.90 1.57 -24.27
C GLU A 70 -10.91 0.05 -24.46
N HIS A 71 -10.74 -0.42 -25.70
CA HIS A 71 -10.76 -1.86 -26.00
C HIS A 71 -9.58 -2.58 -25.34
N VAL A 72 -8.36 -2.06 -25.49
CA VAL A 72 -7.16 -2.64 -24.88
C VAL A 72 -7.27 -2.66 -23.35
N ALA A 73 -7.67 -1.53 -22.76
CA ALA A 73 -7.83 -1.41 -21.32
C ALA A 73 -8.90 -2.36 -20.75
N THR A 74 -9.99 -2.55 -21.50
CA THR A 74 -11.09 -3.48 -21.11
C THR A 74 -10.62 -4.93 -21.17
N VAL A 75 -9.92 -5.35 -22.23
CA VAL A 75 -9.39 -6.72 -22.34
C VAL A 75 -8.43 -7.02 -21.17
N VAL A 76 -7.54 -6.09 -20.84
CA VAL A 76 -6.64 -6.22 -19.71
C VAL A 76 -7.41 -6.32 -18.38
N ALA A 77 -8.42 -5.50 -18.20
CA ALA A 77 -9.26 -5.51 -17.02
C ALA A 77 -10.03 -6.82 -16.83
N GLU A 78 -10.60 -7.34 -17.91
CA GLU A 78 -11.30 -8.64 -17.90
C GLU A 78 -10.36 -9.78 -17.52
N GLN A 79 -9.16 -9.82 -18.11
CA GLN A 79 -8.14 -10.82 -17.79
C GLN A 79 -7.74 -10.79 -16.30
N LEU A 80 -7.70 -9.61 -15.69
CA LEU A 80 -7.36 -9.41 -14.28
C LEU A 80 -8.58 -9.40 -13.35
N GLY A 81 -9.79 -9.52 -13.92
CA GLY A 81 -11.05 -9.42 -13.17
C GLY A 81 -11.23 -8.07 -12.47
N ILE A 82 -10.77 -6.98 -13.08
CA ILE A 82 -10.91 -5.61 -12.57
C ILE A 82 -12.13 -4.96 -13.20
N HIS A 83 -13.01 -4.36 -12.38
CA HIS A 83 -14.29 -3.81 -12.85
C HIS A 83 -14.24 -2.30 -13.12
N ARG A 84 -13.32 -1.58 -12.50
CA ARG A 84 -13.22 -0.12 -12.66
C ARG A 84 -12.00 0.23 -13.48
N VAL A 85 -12.25 0.82 -14.65
CA VAL A 85 -11.21 1.15 -15.63
C VAL A 85 -11.39 2.58 -16.12
N PHE A 86 -10.29 3.30 -16.18
CA PHE A 86 -10.18 4.60 -16.86
C PHE A 86 -9.19 4.44 -18.00
N SER A 87 -9.68 4.52 -19.22
CA SER A 87 -8.92 4.37 -20.46
C SER A 87 -8.73 5.70 -21.19
N GLY A 88 -7.76 5.78 -22.07
CA GLY A 88 -7.50 6.97 -22.86
C GLY A 88 -7.07 8.18 -22.04
N VAL A 89 -6.53 7.95 -20.84
CA VAL A 89 -6.19 9.01 -19.88
C VAL A 89 -4.87 9.66 -20.27
N LEU A 90 -4.89 10.96 -20.50
CA LEU A 90 -3.67 11.73 -20.72
C LEU A 90 -2.82 11.79 -19.45
N PRO A 91 -1.48 11.91 -19.56
CA PRO A 91 -0.60 11.97 -18.39
C PRO A 91 -1.02 13.03 -17.36
N GLU A 92 -1.44 14.20 -17.83
CA GLU A 92 -1.90 15.33 -17.02
C GLU A 92 -3.23 15.09 -16.30
N ASP A 93 -4.06 14.17 -16.83
CA ASP A 93 -5.37 13.85 -16.27
C ASP A 93 -5.33 12.73 -15.23
N LYS A 94 -4.26 11.95 -15.19
CA LYS A 94 -4.09 10.86 -14.20
C LYS A 94 -4.21 11.38 -12.77
N ALA A 95 -3.58 12.51 -12.45
CA ALA A 95 -3.68 13.13 -11.14
C ALA A 95 -5.11 13.61 -10.80
N LYS A 96 -5.86 14.08 -11.81
CA LYS A 96 -7.25 14.50 -11.62
C LYS A 96 -8.16 13.30 -11.26
N ILE A 97 -7.93 12.14 -11.89
CA ILE A 97 -8.68 10.92 -11.57
C ILE A 97 -8.38 10.45 -10.15
N VAL A 98 -7.10 10.48 -9.73
CA VAL A 98 -6.71 10.20 -8.34
C VAL A 98 -7.45 11.13 -7.38
N SER A 99 -7.45 12.45 -7.66
CA SER A 99 -8.18 13.44 -6.85
C SER A 99 -9.69 13.17 -6.82
N CYS A 100 -10.29 12.73 -7.94
CA CYS A 100 -11.69 12.35 -8.01
C CYS A 100 -12.00 11.17 -7.08
N LEU A 101 -11.16 10.11 -7.12
CA LEU A 101 -11.29 8.96 -6.23
C LEU A 101 -11.15 9.34 -4.75
N GLN A 102 -10.24 10.27 -4.43
CA GLN A 102 -10.09 10.81 -3.07
C GLN A 102 -11.33 11.60 -2.64
N SER A 103 -11.95 12.36 -3.56
CA SER A 103 -13.20 13.10 -3.27
C SER A 103 -14.40 12.19 -3.00
N GLU A 104 -14.37 10.94 -3.48
CA GLU A 104 -15.33 9.90 -3.13
C GLU A 104 -15.12 9.37 -1.68
N GLY A 105 -14.18 9.93 -0.93
CA GLY A 105 -13.84 9.50 0.43
C GLY A 105 -12.91 8.28 0.49
N LYS A 106 -12.31 7.87 -0.63
CA LYS A 106 -11.40 6.74 -0.70
C LYS A 106 -9.97 7.17 -0.38
N LYS A 107 -9.20 6.26 0.23
CA LYS A 107 -7.75 6.38 0.32
C LYS A 107 -7.12 5.69 -0.87
N VAL A 108 -6.34 6.43 -1.64
CA VAL A 108 -5.82 6.01 -2.93
C VAL A 108 -4.33 5.74 -2.84
N ALA A 109 -3.93 4.52 -3.18
CA ALA A 109 -2.54 4.18 -3.47
C ALA A 109 -2.36 4.15 -4.99
N MET A 110 -1.42 4.92 -5.52
CA MET A 110 -1.07 4.92 -6.94
C MET A 110 0.19 4.08 -7.16
N VAL A 111 0.15 3.19 -8.14
CA VAL A 111 1.33 2.41 -8.56
C VAL A 111 1.70 2.83 -9.98
N GLY A 112 2.94 3.21 -10.19
CA GLY A 112 3.43 3.67 -11.49
C GLY A 112 4.92 3.42 -11.69
N ASP A 113 5.39 3.51 -12.95
CA ASP A 113 6.80 3.29 -13.28
C ASP A 113 7.38 4.34 -14.24
N GLY A 114 6.56 5.23 -14.77
CA GLY A 114 6.92 6.22 -15.77
C GLY A 114 6.94 7.66 -15.28
N VAL A 115 7.57 8.52 -16.08
CA VAL A 115 7.55 10.00 -15.89
C VAL A 115 6.11 10.52 -15.89
N ASN A 116 5.27 9.93 -16.72
CA ASN A 116 3.86 10.31 -16.88
C ASN A 116 3.00 10.01 -15.65
N ASP A 117 3.49 9.19 -14.72
CA ASP A 117 2.79 8.81 -13.49
C ASP A 117 3.18 9.69 -12.31
N ALA A 118 4.27 10.45 -12.40
CA ALA A 118 4.80 11.26 -11.30
C ALA A 118 3.77 12.23 -10.69
N PRO A 119 2.95 12.96 -11.46
CA PRO A 119 1.91 13.80 -10.89
C PRO A 119 0.83 13.01 -10.13
N ALA A 120 0.46 11.83 -10.63
CA ALA A 120 -0.53 10.96 -9.99
C ALA A 120 0.02 10.27 -8.73
N LEU A 121 1.31 9.86 -8.75
CA LEU A 121 2.02 9.33 -7.59
C LEU A 121 2.05 10.37 -6.46
N SER A 122 2.43 11.62 -6.77
CA SER A 122 2.46 12.70 -5.78
C SER A 122 1.08 13.14 -5.28
N GLN A 123 0.02 13.01 -6.11
CA GLN A 123 -1.35 13.35 -5.74
C GLN A 123 -1.98 12.30 -4.82
N SER A 124 -1.58 11.05 -4.93
CA SER A 124 -2.17 9.95 -4.18
C SER A 124 -1.88 10.03 -2.67
N ASP A 125 -2.67 9.34 -1.84
CA ASP A 125 -2.38 9.22 -0.39
C ASP A 125 -1.11 8.38 -0.15
N VAL A 126 -0.78 7.47 -1.07
CA VAL A 126 0.47 6.70 -1.09
C VAL A 126 0.90 6.48 -2.53
N GLY A 127 2.04 7.04 -2.91
CA GLY A 127 2.70 6.78 -4.19
C GLY A 127 3.64 5.57 -4.10
N ILE A 128 3.49 4.61 -5.00
CA ILE A 128 4.33 3.41 -5.06
C ILE A 128 5.00 3.37 -6.44
N ALA A 129 6.31 3.62 -6.50
CA ALA A 129 7.06 3.48 -7.74
C ALA A 129 7.63 2.06 -7.89
N MET A 130 7.61 1.56 -9.12
CA MET A 130 8.33 0.35 -9.47
C MET A 130 9.82 0.67 -9.56
N GLY A 131 10.67 -0.13 -8.90
CA GLY A 131 12.12 0.12 -8.83
C GLY A 131 12.86 -0.01 -10.17
N THR A 132 12.17 -0.43 -11.21
CA THR A 132 12.63 -0.40 -12.62
C THR A 132 12.17 0.86 -13.35
N GLY A 133 11.41 1.73 -12.67
CA GLY A 133 10.89 2.97 -13.23
C GLY A 133 11.94 4.07 -13.33
N THR A 134 11.50 5.23 -13.81
CA THR A 134 12.35 6.40 -13.95
C THR A 134 12.67 7.05 -12.61
N ASP A 135 13.81 7.75 -12.53
CA ASP A 135 14.21 8.51 -11.33
C ASP A 135 13.14 9.53 -10.90
N ILE A 136 12.41 10.09 -11.87
CA ILE A 136 11.32 11.03 -11.60
C ILE A 136 10.16 10.34 -10.87
N ALA A 137 9.75 9.15 -11.32
CA ALA A 137 8.70 8.38 -10.66
C ALA A 137 9.14 7.95 -9.25
N ILE A 138 10.39 7.52 -9.09
CA ILE A 138 10.99 7.15 -7.82
C ILE A 138 10.98 8.33 -6.84
N ASN A 139 11.42 9.51 -7.28
CA ASN A 139 11.45 10.71 -6.45
C ASN A 139 10.06 11.28 -6.11
N SER A 140 9.03 10.90 -6.87
CA SER A 140 7.64 11.33 -6.66
C SER A 140 6.80 10.31 -5.87
N SER A 141 7.43 9.28 -5.31
CA SER A 141 6.76 8.19 -4.59
C SER A 141 7.17 8.11 -3.14
N ASP A 142 6.27 7.59 -2.29
CA ASP A 142 6.54 7.31 -0.87
C ASP A 142 7.23 5.96 -0.68
N ILE A 143 6.98 5.02 -1.58
CA ILE A 143 7.49 3.66 -1.53
C ILE A 143 8.10 3.28 -2.88
N VAL A 144 9.27 2.66 -2.85
CA VAL A 144 9.90 2.09 -4.05
C VAL A 144 9.93 0.58 -3.95
N LEU A 145 9.27 -0.09 -4.89
CA LEU A 145 9.24 -1.54 -4.98
C LEU A 145 10.45 -2.04 -5.76
N MET A 146 11.51 -2.37 -5.03
CA MET A 146 12.78 -2.82 -5.62
C MET A 146 12.59 -4.10 -6.46
N GLY A 147 13.23 -4.10 -7.65
CA GLY A 147 13.18 -5.23 -8.58
C GLY A 147 11.93 -5.29 -9.47
N GLY A 148 10.96 -4.37 -9.32
CA GLY A 148 9.82 -4.23 -10.22
C GLY A 148 8.83 -5.39 -10.23
N ASP A 149 8.88 -6.29 -9.25
CA ASP A 149 8.01 -7.46 -9.15
C ASP A 149 6.65 -7.09 -8.54
N VAL A 150 5.62 -7.00 -9.38
CA VAL A 150 4.26 -6.62 -8.96
C VAL A 150 3.65 -7.58 -7.93
N ARG A 151 4.10 -8.84 -7.87
CA ARG A 151 3.62 -9.83 -6.89
C ARG A 151 3.87 -9.41 -5.45
N ARG A 152 4.80 -8.48 -5.23
CA ARG A 152 5.14 -7.96 -3.91
C ARG A 152 4.21 -6.83 -3.44
N LEU A 153 3.33 -6.31 -4.30
CA LEU A 153 2.39 -5.25 -3.91
C LEU A 153 1.49 -5.64 -2.72
N PRO A 154 0.84 -6.81 -2.69
CA PRO A 154 0.04 -7.20 -1.52
C PRO A 154 0.85 -7.26 -0.23
N ALA A 155 2.13 -7.64 -0.30
CA ALA A 155 3.03 -7.74 0.84
C ALA A 155 3.30 -6.37 1.51
N ILE A 156 3.32 -5.27 0.74
CA ILE A 156 3.45 -3.90 1.27
C ILE A 156 2.30 -3.61 2.24
N PHE A 157 1.07 -3.88 1.81
CA PHE A 157 -0.12 -3.62 2.63
C PHE A 157 -0.20 -4.55 3.84
N GLN A 158 0.20 -5.83 3.69
CA GLN A 158 0.27 -6.78 4.81
C GLN A 158 1.30 -6.32 5.85
N LEU A 159 2.49 -5.89 5.40
CA LEU A 159 3.54 -5.37 6.28
C LEU A 159 3.07 -4.10 7.02
N SER A 160 2.44 -3.17 6.30
CA SER A 160 1.89 -1.95 6.89
C SER A 160 0.87 -2.26 7.99
N ARG A 161 -0.10 -3.14 7.72
CA ARG A 161 -1.12 -3.56 8.71
C ARG A 161 -0.48 -4.23 9.93
N ALA A 162 0.50 -5.11 9.72
CA ALA A 162 1.22 -5.77 10.80
C ALA A 162 2.00 -4.76 11.65
N THR A 163 2.66 -3.80 11.01
CA THR A 163 3.41 -2.73 11.68
C THR A 163 2.49 -1.88 12.56
N ILE A 164 1.37 -1.40 12.01
CA ILE A 164 0.39 -0.63 12.78
C ILE A 164 -0.17 -1.43 13.95
N LYS A 165 -0.43 -2.74 13.77
CA LYS A 165 -0.88 -3.61 14.86
C LYS A 165 0.15 -3.69 15.98
N VAL A 166 1.43 -3.86 15.64
CA VAL A 166 2.52 -3.89 16.63
C VAL A 166 2.67 -2.53 17.32
N ILE A 167 2.60 -1.42 16.60
CA ILE A 167 2.64 -0.07 17.18
C ILE A 167 1.50 0.12 18.21
N LYS A 168 0.26 -0.24 17.84
CA LYS A 168 -0.89 -0.16 18.75
C LYS A 168 -0.69 -1.02 20.00
N GLN A 169 -0.16 -2.23 19.86
CA GLN A 169 0.15 -3.11 20.99
C GLN A 169 1.23 -2.50 21.89
N ASN A 170 2.30 -1.99 21.32
CA ASN A 170 3.39 -1.36 22.06
C ASN A 170 2.88 -0.14 22.85
N LEU A 171 2.07 0.69 22.20
CA LEU A 171 1.49 1.88 22.81
C LEU A 171 0.55 1.49 23.97
N PHE A 172 -0.33 0.49 23.76
CA PHE A 172 -1.20 -0.03 24.79
C PHE A 172 -0.41 -0.47 26.03
N TRP A 173 0.61 -1.30 25.87
CA TRP A 173 1.42 -1.77 26.98
C TRP A 173 2.17 -0.64 27.67
N ALA A 174 2.77 0.27 26.89
CA ALA A 174 3.47 1.41 27.45
C ALA A 174 2.56 2.28 28.33
N PHE A 175 1.33 2.56 27.89
CA PHE A 175 0.37 3.30 28.69
C PHE A 175 -0.17 2.48 29.85
N PHE A 176 -0.47 1.21 29.66
CA PHE A 176 -1.03 0.34 30.68
C PHE A 176 -0.12 0.26 31.93
N TYR A 177 1.17 0.05 31.74
CA TYR A 177 2.11 0.02 32.84
C TYR A 177 2.12 1.35 33.62
N ASN A 178 2.10 2.48 32.94
CA ASN A 178 2.10 3.78 33.58
C ASN A 178 0.77 4.07 34.31
N VAL A 179 -0.36 3.83 33.68
CA VAL A 179 -1.69 4.05 34.29
C VAL A 179 -1.91 3.16 35.52
N ALA A 180 -1.39 1.92 35.52
CA ALA A 180 -1.51 1.01 36.63
C ALA A 180 -0.53 1.33 37.76
N LEU A 181 0.74 1.59 37.43
CA LEU A 181 1.81 1.69 38.44
C LEU A 181 1.96 3.10 39.04
N VAL A 182 1.68 4.16 38.28
CA VAL A 182 1.83 5.54 38.79
C VAL A 182 0.89 5.82 39.96
N PRO A 183 -0.43 5.51 39.90
CA PRO A 183 -1.30 5.68 41.07
C PRO A 183 -0.87 4.84 42.27
N VAL A 184 -0.44 3.60 42.03
CA VAL A 184 0.04 2.72 43.09
C VAL A 184 1.31 3.27 43.74
N ALA A 185 2.25 3.77 42.95
CA ALA A 185 3.46 4.42 43.45
C ALA A 185 3.15 5.71 44.23
N ALA A 186 2.12 6.46 43.77
CA ALA A 186 1.63 7.65 44.46
C ALA A 186 0.85 7.35 45.75
N GLY A 187 0.65 6.08 46.11
CA GLY A 187 -0.01 5.69 47.37
C GLY A 187 -1.52 5.47 47.25
N ALA A 188 -2.07 5.21 46.06
CA ALA A 188 -3.50 4.91 45.88
C ALA A 188 -3.99 3.72 46.72
N LEU A 189 -3.09 2.83 47.13
CA LEU A 189 -3.39 1.70 48.04
C LEU A 189 -3.25 2.02 49.52
N TYR A 190 -2.69 3.19 49.87
CA TYR A 190 -2.50 3.60 51.27
C TYR A 190 -3.80 3.57 52.08
N PRO A 191 -4.95 4.11 51.65
CA PRO A 191 -6.20 4.06 52.40
C PRO A 191 -6.66 2.62 52.65
N VAL A 192 -6.47 1.71 51.69
CA VAL A 192 -6.85 0.31 51.84
C VAL A 192 -6.00 -0.38 52.89
N PHE A 193 -4.69 -0.18 52.88
CA PHE A 193 -3.79 -0.77 53.87
C PHE A 193 -3.97 -0.14 55.26
N ALA A 194 -4.32 1.16 55.32
CA ALA A 194 -4.64 1.81 56.61
C ALA A 194 -5.89 1.20 57.23
N LEU A 195 -6.93 0.88 56.46
CA LEU A 195 -8.15 0.20 56.93
C LEU A 195 -7.89 -1.26 57.38
N LEU A 196 -6.90 -1.92 56.77
CA LEU A 196 -6.52 -3.29 57.11
C LEU A 196 -5.55 -3.38 58.31
N GLY A 197 -5.19 -2.26 58.92
CA GLY A 197 -4.25 -2.21 60.05
C GLY A 197 -2.78 -2.34 59.64
N GLY A 198 -2.48 -2.17 58.35
CA GLY A 198 -1.11 -2.22 57.82
C GLY A 198 -1.00 -3.10 56.56
N VAL A 199 0.19 -3.10 55.95
CA VAL A 199 0.47 -3.94 54.79
C VAL A 199 0.63 -5.40 55.22
N PRO A 200 -0.13 -6.37 54.66
CA PRO A 200 0.03 -7.78 55.00
C PRO A 200 1.45 -8.26 54.77
N GLY A 201 2.00 -9.05 55.69
CA GLY A 201 3.42 -9.42 55.73
C GLY A 201 3.99 -10.02 54.46
N GLY A 202 3.17 -10.73 53.65
CA GLY A 202 3.56 -11.22 52.34
C GLY A 202 3.70 -10.15 51.24
N LEU A 203 3.13 -8.97 51.45
CA LEU A 203 3.15 -7.84 50.48
C LEU A 203 4.15 -6.74 50.84
N GLY A 204 4.79 -6.83 52.00
CA GLY A 204 5.72 -5.81 52.49
C GLY A 204 6.90 -5.56 51.55
N PHE A 205 7.38 -6.56 50.84
CA PHE A 205 8.45 -6.40 49.86
C PHE A 205 8.01 -5.50 48.67
N PHE A 206 6.73 -5.59 48.27
CA PHE A 206 6.18 -4.83 47.14
C PHE A 206 5.79 -3.40 47.55
N PHE A 207 5.22 -3.21 48.73
CA PHE A 207 4.55 -1.96 49.11
C PHE A 207 5.17 -1.30 50.35
N GLY A 208 6.27 -1.80 50.88
CA GLY A 208 6.91 -1.26 52.09
C GLY A 208 5.96 -1.23 53.32
N GLN A 209 6.29 -0.41 54.31
CA GLN A 209 5.48 -0.30 55.53
C GLN A 209 4.19 0.53 55.36
N TYR A 210 4.15 1.43 54.34
CA TYR A 210 3.09 2.41 54.18
C TYR A 210 2.22 2.18 52.92
N GLY A 211 2.45 1.10 52.20
CA GLY A 211 1.64 0.82 51.00
C GLY A 211 2.03 1.57 49.76
N PHE A 212 3.23 2.15 49.68
CA PHE A 212 3.81 2.73 48.47
C PHE A 212 4.61 1.68 47.71
N LEU A 213 4.55 1.74 46.40
CA LEU A 213 5.33 0.82 45.57
C LEU A 213 6.83 0.97 45.85
N ASN A 214 7.50 -0.17 46.04
CA ASN A 214 8.96 -0.19 46.21
C ASN A 214 9.64 0.41 44.96
N PRO A 215 10.54 1.42 45.14
CA PRO A 215 11.22 2.08 44.00
C PRO A 215 12.02 1.12 43.10
N VAL A 216 12.59 0.06 43.67
CA VAL A 216 13.33 -0.96 42.91
C VAL A 216 12.39 -1.72 41.97
N LEU A 217 11.18 -2.05 42.44
CA LEU A 217 10.17 -2.71 41.62
C LEU A 217 9.61 -1.79 40.57
N ALA A 218 9.43 -0.50 40.86
CA ALA A 218 9.05 0.49 39.87
C ALA A 218 10.09 0.59 38.74
N ALA A 219 11.37 0.64 39.07
CA ALA A 219 12.47 0.66 38.11
C ALA A 219 12.53 -0.63 37.27
N LEU A 220 12.35 -1.79 37.90
CA LEU A 220 12.26 -3.08 37.22
C LEU A 220 11.07 -3.13 36.23
N ALA A 221 9.90 -2.65 36.63
CA ALA A 221 8.72 -2.60 35.80
C ALA A 221 8.94 -1.72 34.54
N MET A 222 9.63 -0.59 34.69
CA MET A 222 10.02 0.25 33.53
C MET A 222 10.98 -0.49 32.57
N ALA A 223 11.98 -1.19 33.11
CA ALA A 223 12.90 -1.98 32.30
C ALA A 223 12.19 -3.11 31.56
N VAL A 224 11.28 -3.83 32.23
CA VAL A 224 10.44 -4.89 31.60
C VAL A 224 9.52 -4.31 30.52
N SER A 225 8.94 -3.13 30.73
CA SER A 225 8.13 -2.44 29.74
C SER A 225 8.94 -2.17 28.48
N SER A 226 10.13 -1.59 28.59
CA SER A 226 11.01 -1.32 27.45
C SER A 226 11.41 -2.60 26.73
N PHE A 227 11.77 -3.65 27.47
CA PHE A 227 12.12 -4.94 26.90
C PHE A 227 10.94 -5.59 26.16
N SER A 228 9.72 -5.48 26.68
CA SER A 228 8.51 -6.01 26.05
C SER A 228 8.22 -5.34 24.72
N VAL A 229 8.37 -4.01 24.62
CA VAL A 229 8.20 -3.23 23.38
C VAL A 229 9.22 -3.65 22.34
N ILE A 230 10.49 -3.78 22.71
CA ILE A 230 11.55 -4.23 21.78
C ILE A 230 11.25 -5.65 21.28
N THR A 231 10.94 -6.57 22.18
CA THR A 231 10.66 -7.96 21.83
C THR A 231 9.44 -8.08 20.92
N ASN A 232 8.37 -7.34 21.21
CA ASN A 232 7.19 -7.30 20.35
C ASN A 232 7.50 -6.72 18.96
N SER A 233 8.30 -5.67 18.89
CA SER A 233 8.73 -5.07 17.61
C SER A 233 9.59 -6.02 16.78
N LEU A 234 10.45 -6.81 17.40
CA LEU A 234 11.27 -7.81 16.72
C LEU A 234 10.44 -8.93 16.07
N ARG A 235 9.19 -9.13 16.47
CA ARG A 235 8.28 -10.10 15.82
C ARG A 235 8.00 -9.74 14.36
N LEU A 236 8.05 -8.44 13.99
CA LEU A 236 7.89 -8.02 12.59
C LEU A 236 8.96 -8.62 11.68
N LYS A 237 10.19 -8.84 12.17
CA LYS A 237 11.27 -9.48 11.41
C LYS A 237 10.95 -10.93 11.02
N ARG A 238 10.04 -11.58 11.72
CA ARG A 238 9.60 -12.97 11.48
C ARG A 238 8.29 -13.07 10.70
N LEU A 239 7.78 -11.94 10.23
CA LEU A 239 6.54 -11.91 9.46
C LEU A 239 6.81 -12.64 8.14
N LYS A 240 6.08 -13.72 7.89
CA LYS A 240 6.05 -14.37 6.58
C LYS A 240 5.10 -13.56 5.71
N LEU A 241 5.65 -12.79 4.80
CA LEU A 241 4.89 -12.13 3.74
C LEU A 241 4.58 -13.23 2.72
N GLY A 242 3.31 -13.40 2.36
CA GLY A 242 2.92 -14.29 1.26
C GLY A 242 3.51 -13.74 -0.04
N LEU A 243 4.63 -14.31 -0.47
CA LEU A 243 5.32 -14.03 -1.73
C LEU A 243 5.15 -15.25 -2.62
#